data_53116a12434350c9cd74aebd0c45e106
#
_entry.id   53116a12434350c9cd74aebd0c45e106
#
_cell.length_a   1.000
_cell.length_b   1.000
_cell.length_c   1.000
_cell.angle_alpha   90.00
_cell.angle_beta   90.00
_cell.angle_gamma   90.00
#
_symmetry.space_group_name_H-M   'P 1'
#
loop_
_entity.id
_entity.type
_entity.pdbx_description
1 polymer ?
#
loop_
_entity_poly.entity_id
_entity_poly.type
_entity_poly.pdbx_seq_one_letter_code
_entity_poly.pdbx_strand_id
1 'polypeptide(L)'
;MIRWALPVLLFPYHAGACGLGLIFAIDVSLSVNDAEYELQMGGLSRALQDRSVLATLEQIEGGVSLALIQWSGQLDQEVSHPWRHVASRSDLSAFAHDIARTKRAFATETAPGSVIDLASQYHDQNPHACQRTVTDVSGDGVQNTGPRTRLSSAMAAGRGQTINGLVILGDDPDPEDFYRHNVIAGPDSFLEVATGFEDFQRAMRDKLLRELPSIVAQN
;
A
#
# COMPACT_ATOMS: atom_id res chain seq x y z
N MET A 1 33.53 32.53 44.49
CA MET A 1 32.42 32.66 43.54
C MET A 1 32.41 31.39 42.64
N ILE A 2 31.50 30.43 42.93
CA ILE A 2 31.40 29.16 42.19
C ILE A 2 30.34 29.37 41.10
N ARG A 3 30.77 29.32 39.82
CA ARG A 3 29.86 29.39 38.66
C ARG A 3 29.35 28.01 38.36
N TRP A 4 28.06 27.79 38.59
CA TRP A 4 27.37 26.55 38.19
C TRP A 4 27.10 26.63 36.68
N ALA A 5 27.74 25.77 35.90
CA ALA A 5 27.41 25.58 34.50
C ALA A 5 26.20 24.58 34.43
N LEU A 6 25.08 25.05 33.96
CA LEU A 6 23.92 24.19 33.64
C LEU A 6 24.27 23.33 32.42
N PRO A 7 24.02 21.99 32.48
CA PRO A 7 24.19 21.17 31.30
C PRO A 7 23.09 21.52 30.28
N VAL A 8 23.48 21.85 29.07
CA VAL A 8 22.57 21.96 27.91
C VAL A 8 22.20 20.55 27.51
N LEU A 9 20.98 20.12 27.83
CA LEU A 9 20.40 18.88 27.30
C LEU A 9 20.13 19.10 25.80
N LEU A 10 21.05 18.59 24.96
CA LEU A 10 20.80 18.43 23.54
C LEU A 10 19.77 17.32 23.37
N PHE A 11 18.50 17.68 23.22
CA PHE A 11 17.50 16.73 22.73
C PHE A 11 17.92 16.34 21.30
N PRO A 12 18.02 15.03 20.99
CA PRO A 12 18.27 14.62 19.62
C PRO A 12 17.09 15.13 18.78
N TYR A 13 17.38 15.97 17.80
CA TYR A 13 16.43 16.34 16.76
C TYR A 13 16.13 15.04 16.00
N HIS A 14 14.99 14.42 16.27
CA HIS A 14 14.52 13.32 15.47
C HIS A 14 14.23 13.92 14.09
N ALA A 15 15.06 13.62 13.10
CA ALA A 15 14.71 13.81 11.70
C ALA A 15 13.31 13.18 11.53
N GLY A 16 12.33 13.98 11.09
CA GLY A 16 10.91 13.64 11.16
C GLY A 16 10.67 12.20 10.71
N ALA A 17 10.09 11.41 11.60
CA ALA A 17 9.68 10.06 11.25
C ALA A 17 8.69 10.17 10.09
N CYS A 18 8.85 9.34 9.06
CA CYS A 18 7.92 9.27 7.93
C CYS A 18 6.49 9.03 8.47
N GLY A 19 5.50 9.75 7.95
CA GLY A 19 4.12 9.61 8.43
C GLY A 19 3.52 8.24 8.08
N LEU A 20 3.79 7.73 6.87
CA LEU A 20 3.20 6.49 6.35
C LEU A 20 4.19 5.68 5.52
N GLY A 21 4.36 4.40 5.86
CA GLY A 21 4.94 3.39 4.98
C GLY A 21 3.80 2.63 4.30
N LEU A 22 3.66 2.78 2.98
CA LEU A 22 2.58 2.20 2.19
C LEU A 22 3.13 1.26 1.12
N ILE A 23 2.67 0.01 1.13
CA ILE A 23 2.92 -0.98 0.07
C ILE A 23 1.67 -1.11 -0.80
N PHE A 24 1.80 -0.89 -2.09
CA PHE A 24 0.82 -1.28 -3.09
C PHE A 24 1.08 -2.74 -3.51
N ALA A 25 0.20 -3.65 -3.11
CA ALA A 25 0.26 -5.05 -3.49
C ALA A 25 -0.77 -5.29 -4.62
N ILE A 26 -0.28 -5.35 -5.86
CA ILE A 26 -1.09 -5.40 -7.07
C ILE A 26 -1.21 -6.84 -7.58
N ASP A 27 -2.44 -7.31 -7.72
CA ASP A 27 -2.76 -8.60 -8.32
C ASP A 27 -2.40 -8.62 -9.81
N VAL A 28 -1.64 -9.63 -10.18
CA VAL A 28 -1.29 -9.91 -11.56
C VAL A 28 -1.55 -11.39 -11.91
N SER A 29 -2.47 -12.03 -11.16
CA SER A 29 -2.85 -13.42 -11.35
C SER A 29 -3.51 -13.67 -12.71
N LEU A 30 -3.77 -14.91 -13.04
CA LEU A 30 -4.22 -15.33 -14.38
C LEU A 30 -5.60 -14.75 -14.76
N SER A 31 -6.46 -14.39 -13.80
CA SER A 31 -7.73 -13.71 -14.05
C SER A 31 -7.54 -12.32 -14.66
N VAL A 32 -6.46 -11.62 -14.29
CA VAL A 32 -6.12 -10.31 -14.83
C VAL A 32 -5.49 -10.45 -16.22
N ASN A 33 -6.17 -10.02 -17.28
CA ASN A 33 -5.58 -10.00 -18.62
C ASN A 33 -4.66 -8.79 -18.82
N ASP A 34 -3.97 -8.72 -19.98
CA ASP A 34 -2.96 -7.66 -20.22
C ASP A 34 -3.59 -6.26 -20.29
N ALA A 35 -4.80 -6.12 -20.83
CA ALA A 35 -5.50 -4.83 -20.88
C ALA A 35 -5.94 -4.37 -19.47
N GLU A 36 -6.39 -5.28 -18.63
CA GLU A 36 -6.75 -5.06 -17.24
C GLU A 36 -5.52 -4.71 -16.39
N TYR A 37 -4.39 -5.38 -16.64
CA TYR A 37 -3.11 -5.02 -16.03
C TYR A 37 -2.71 -3.56 -16.36
N GLU A 38 -2.83 -3.16 -17.63
CA GLU A 38 -2.58 -1.77 -18.06
C GLU A 38 -3.52 -0.77 -17.39
N LEU A 39 -4.81 -1.14 -17.20
CA LEU A 39 -5.78 -0.32 -16.47
C LEU A 39 -5.42 -0.16 -15.00
N GLN A 40 -4.97 -1.22 -14.32
CA GLN A 40 -4.51 -1.16 -12.93
C GLN A 40 -3.28 -0.24 -12.79
N MET A 41 -2.21 -0.53 -13.55
CA MET A 41 -0.95 0.22 -13.42
C MET A 41 -1.10 1.68 -13.85
N GLY A 42 -1.79 1.92 -14.96
CA GLY A 42 -2.14 3.26 -15.42
C GLY A 42 -3.08 3.97 -14.47
N GLY A 43 -4.05 3.26 -13.90
CA GLY A 43 -5.00 3.76 -12.91
C GLY A 43 -4.31 4.20 -11.62
N LEU A 44 -3.42 3.36 -11.05
CA LEU A 44 -2.61 3.70 -9.88
C LEU A 44 -1.74 4.93 -10.15
N SER A 45 -1.03 4.94 -11.29
CA SER A 45 -0.20 6.08 -11.69
C SER A 45 -1.00 7.39 -11.77
N ARG A 46 -2.19 7.36 -12.37
CA ARG A 46 -3.07 8.54 -12.47
C ARG A 46 -3.66 8.95 -11.11
N ALA A 47 -4.03 7.99 -10.27
CA ALA A 47 -4.53 8.27 -8.93
C ALA A 47 -3.48 8.97 -8.06
N LEU A 48 -2.22 8.53 -8.10
CA LEU A 48 -1.10 9.17 -7.41
C LEU A 48 -0.82 10.60 -7.90
N GLN A 49 -1.19 10.92 -9.15
CA GLN A 49 -1.02 12.25 -9.74
C GLN A 49 -2.28 13.13 -9.61
N ASP A 50 -3.34 12.63 -8.98
CA ASP A 50 -4.54 13.43 -8.71
C ASP A 50 -4.20 14.65 -7.84
N ARG A 51 -4.79 15.80 -8.17
CA ARG A 51 -4.49 17.06 -7.47
C ARG A 51 -4.82 17.03 -5.99
N SER A 52 -5.88 16.33 -5.61
CA SER A 52 -6.30 16.19 -4.21
C SER A 52 -5.36 15.28 -3.45
N VAL A 53 -4.91 14.18 -4.05
CA VAL A 53 -3.92 13.26 -3.48
C VAL A 53 -2.59 13.98 -3.27
N LEU A 54 -2.11 14.73 -4.28
CA LEU A 54 -0.91 15.55 -4.18
C LEU A 54 -0.99 16.59 -3.05
N ALA A 55 -2.13 17.29 -2.95
CA ALA A 55 -2.34 18.30 -1.91
C ALA A 55 -2.38 17.70 -0.50
N THR A 56 -2.96 16.51 -0.35
CA THR A 56 -3.02 15.82 0.94
C THR A 56 -1.64 15.31 1.36
N LEU A 57 -0.88 14.76 0.41
CA LEU A 57 0.47 14.25 0.68
C LEU A 57 1.41 15.37 1.19
N GLU A 58 1.30 16.57 0.63
CA GLU A 58 2.10 17.73 1.07
C GLU A 58 1.86 18.15 2.53
N GLN A 59 0.75 17.71 3.13
CA GLN A 59 0.41 17.99 4.54
C GLN A 59 0.96 16.94 5.50
N ILE A 60 1.50 15.83 5.00
CA ILE A 60 2.03 14.76 5.85
C ILE A 60 3.43 15.14 6.31
N GLU A 61 3.58 15.38 7.61
CA GLU A 61 4.88 15.66 8.21
C GLU A 61 5.81 14.45 8.05
N GLY A 62 7.04 14.70 7.62
CA GLY A 62 8.01 13.65 7.32
C GLY A 62 7.76 12.90 6.01
N GLY A 63 6.71 13.22 5.25
CA GLY A 63 6.39 12.57 3.98
C GLY A 63 5.92 11.11 4.13
N VAL A 64 5.93 10.38 3.03
CA VAL A 64 5.54 8.96 2.97
C VAL A 64 6.66 8.10 2.37
N SER A 65 6.70 6.83 2.71
CA SER A 65 7.57 5.84 2.07
C SER A 65 6.69 4.87 1.28
N LEU A 66 6.91 4.76 -0.03
CA LEU A 66 6.09 3.97 -0.94
C LEU A 66 6.87 2.80 -1.51
N ALA A 67 6.23 1.65 -1.67
CA ALA A 67 6.74 0.49 -2.39
C ALA A 67 5.63 -0.16 -3.22
N LEU A 68 5.99 -0.94 -4.24
CA LEU A 68 5.05 -1.72 -5.03
C LEU A 68 5.51 -3.17 -5.13
N ILE A 69 4.60 -4.09 -4.85
CA ILE A 69 4.76 -5.54 -4.98
C ILE A 69 3.72 -6.03 -5.99
N GLN A 70 4.15 -6.73 -7.03
CA GLN A 70 3.28 -7.53 -7.87
C GLN A 70 3.14 -8.92 -7.26
N TRP A 71 1.94 -9.51 -7.30
CA TRP A 71 1.69 -10.83 -6.74
C TRP A 71 0.71 -11.67 -7.56
N SER A 72 0.89 -12.98 -7.48
CA SER A 72 0.06 -13.98 -8.13
C SER A 72 0.01 -15.25 -7.26
N GLY A 73 0.60 -16.36 -7.69
CA GLY A 73 0.66 -17.62 -6.96
C GLY A 73 1.46 -17.59 -5.67
N GLN A 74 1.54 -18.75 -5.01
CA GLN A 74 2.15 -18.86 -3.68
C GLN A 74 3.62 -18.41 -3.61
N LEU A 75 4.38 -18.58 -4.68
CA LEU A 75 5.80 -18.21 -4.76
C LEU A 75 6.06 -17.06 -5.74
N ASP A 76 5.02 -16.48 -6.29
CA ASP A 76 5.08 -15.48 -7.36
C ASP A 76 4.78 -14.09 -6.79
N GLN A 77 5.73 -13.54 -6.06
CA GLN A 77 5.71 -12.16 -5.57
C GLN A 77 7.02 -11.47 -5.93
N GLU A 78 6.94 -10.25 -6.41
CA GLU A 78 8.08 -9.42 -6.78
C GLU A 78 7.96 -8.01 -6.22
N VAL A 79 8.99 -7.54 -5.52
CA VAL A 79 9.13 -6.13 -5.18
C VAL A 79 9.58 -5.38 -6.43
N SER A 80 8.62 -4.95 -7.24
CA SER A 80 8.87 -4.25 -8.52
C SER A 80 9.37 -2.83 -8.31
N HIS A 81 8.93 -2.16 -7.24
CA HIS A 81 9.48 -0.88 -6.81
C HIS A 81 9.84 -0.95 -5.32
N PRO A 82 11.15 -0.93 -4.98
CA PRO A 82 11.59 -0.89 -3.59
C PRO A 82 11.19 0.42 -2.91
N TRP A 83 11.30 0.44 -1.58
CA TRP A 83 10.98 1.60 -0.78
C TRP A 83 11.59 2.89 -1.32
N ARG A 84 10.74 3.88 -1.56
CA ARG A 84 11.11 5.23 -2.00
C ARG A 84 10.45 6.24 -1.07
N HIS A 85 11.28 7.12 -0.50
CA HIS A 85 10.76 8.26 0.24
C HIS A 85 10.18 9.30 -0.71
N VAL A 86 9.00 9.79 -0.38
CA VAL A 86 8.23 10.77 -1.15
C VAL A 86 7.83 11.90 -0.20
N ALA A 87 8.48 13.04 -0.37
CA ALA A 87 8.24 14.24 0.43
C ALA A 87 7.77 15.43 -0.43
N SER A 88 7.70 15.27 -1.74
CA SER A 88 7.34 16.33 -2.68
C SER A 88 6.48 15.81 -3.83
N ARG A 89 5.80 16.73 -4.54
CA ARG A 89 5.07 16.41 -5.79
C ARG A 89 5.98 15.80 -6.84
N SER A 90 7.22 16.26 -6.95
CA SER A 90 8.17 15.71 -7.92
C SER A 90 8.52 14.27 -7.62
N ASP A 91 8.71 13.92 -6.34
CA ASP A 91 9.00 12.54 -5.94
C ASP A 91 7.81 11.62 -6.26
N LEU A 92 6.58 12.07 -5.93
CA LEU A 92 5.37 11.29 -6.22
C LEU A 92 5.14 11.14 -7.71
N SER A 93 5.33 12.21 -8.50
CA SER A 93 5.20 12.16 -9.96
C SER A 93 6.25 11.22 -10.57
N ALA A 94 7.48 11.21 -10.08
CA ALA A 94 8.51 10.28 -10.53
C ALA A 94 8.14 8.82 -10.20
N PHE A 95 7.67 8.55 -8.97
CA PHE A 95 7.21 7.22 -8.58
C PHE A 95 6.02 6.75 -9.44
N ALA A 96 5.02 7.62 -9.65
CA ALA A 96 3.86 7.32 -10.49
C ALA A 96 4.25 7.03 -11.95
N HIS A 97 5.23 7.78 -12.49
CA HIS A 97 5.74 7.55 -13.84
C HIS A 97 6.44 6.20 -13.98
N ASP A 98 7.23 5.81 -12.97
CA ASP A 98 7.89 4.50 -12.96
C ASP A 98 6.85 3.37 -12.89
N ILE A 99 5.80 3.50 -12.07
CA ILE A 99 4.70 2.54 -12.00
C ILE A 99 4.05 2.33 -13.37
N ALA A 100 3.72 3.40 -14.09
CA ALA A 100 3.07 3.29 -15.41
C ALA A 100 3.90 2.51 -16.44
N ARG A 101 5.17 2.28 -16.19
CA ARG A 101 6.11 1.58 -17.10
C ARG A 101 6.50 0.20 -16.59
N THR A 102 5.99 -0.22 -15.44
CA THR A 102 6.25 -1.52 -14.86
C THR A 102 5.72 -2.62 -15.77
N LYS A 103 6.51 -3.63 -16.00
CA LYS A 103 6.08 -4.81 -16.75
C LYS A 103 5.43 -5.82 -15.80
N ARG A 104 4.45 -6.55 -16.30
CA ARG A 104 3.83 -7.65 -15.56
C ARG A 104 4.87 -8.73 -15.26
N ALA A 105 4.94 -9.13 -13.98
CA ALA A 105 5.93 -10.10 -13.52
C ALA A 105 5.43 -11.55 -13.64
N PHE A 106 4.14 -11.79 -13.38
CA PHE A 106 3.57 -13.14 -13.30
C PHE A 106 2.19 -13.21 -13.96
N ALA A 107 1.66 -14.43 -14.12
CA ALA A 107 0.27 -14.71 -14.50
C ALA A 107 -0.04 -16.17 -14.09
N THR A 108 -0.18 -16.41 -12.77
CA THR A 108 -0.42 -17.74 -12.19
C THR A 108 -1.63 -17.71 -11.28
N GLU A 109 -1.66 -18.49 -10.21
CA GLU A 109 -2.78 -18.60 -9.28
C GLU A 109 -2.95 -17.33 -8.43
N THR A 110 -3.89 -17.34 -7.48
CA THR A 110 -4.28 -16.21 -6.64
C THR A 110 -3.99 -16.51 -5.17
N ALA A 111 -2.91 -15.93 -4.63
CA ALA A 111 -2.42 -16.17 -3.27
C ALA A 111 -2.28 -14.87 -2.45
N PRO A 112 -3.37 -14.17 -2.10
CA PRO A 112 -3.28 -12.91 -1.35
C PRO A 112 -2.63 -13.08 0.03
N GLY A 113 -2.76 -14.25 0.67
CA GLY A 113 -2.05 -14.54 1.93
C GLY A 113 -0.53 -14.48 1.79
N SER A 114 0.02 -14.94 0.65
CA SER A 114 1.47 -14.92 0.41
C SER A 114 2.02 -13.50 0.28
N VAL A 115 1.33 -12.62 -0.45
CA VAL A 115 1.78 -11.23 -0.57
C VAL A 115 1.63 -10.47 0.75
N ILE A 116 0.61 -10.74 1.56
CA ILE A 116 0.45 -10.14 2.88
C ILE A 116 1.61 -10.56 3.81
N ASP A 117 2.00 -11.84 3.80
CA ASP A 117 3.14 -12.33 4.58
C ASP A 117 4.45 -11.67 4.13
N LEU A 118 4.69 -11.56 2.81
CA LEU A 118 5.85 -10.85 2.27
C LEU A 118 5.82 -9.36 2.64
N ALA A 119 4.70 -8.66 2.41
CA ALA A 119 4.57 -7.24 2.70
C ALA A 119 4.78 -6.96 4.19
N SER A 120 4.22 -7.80 5.07
CA SER A 120 4.42 -7.70 6.51
C SER A 120 5.89 -7.75 6.92
N GLN A 121 6.68 -8.63 6.30
CA GLN A 121 8.13 -8.71 6.53
C GLN A 121 8.88 -7.56 5.82
N TYR A 122 8.41 -7.12 4.66
CA TYR A 122 9.06 -6.06 3.90
C TYR A 122 8.91 -4.69 4.55
N HIS A 123 7.88 -4.47 5.37
CA HIS A 123 7.78 -3.28 6.22
C HIS A 123 8.97 -3.15 7.18
N ASP A 124 9.52 -4.24 7.69
CA ASP A 124 10.71 -4.24 8.57
C ASP A 124 11.99 -3.78 7.84
N GLN A 125 12.00 -3.86 6.50
CA GLN A 125 13.10 -3.45 5.64
C GLN A 125 12.97 -1.99 5.16
N ASN A 126 11.91 -1.27 5.58
CA ASN A 126 11.77 0.13 5.23
C ASN A 126 12.89 0.94 5.91
N PRO A 127 13.75 1.63 5.14
CA PRO A 127 14.84 2.43 5.72
C PRO A 127 14.34 3.66 6.48
N HIS A 128 13.04 3.98 6.35
CA HIS A 128 12.40 5.10 7.03
C HIS A 128 11.49 4.59 8.14
N ALA A 129 11.73 5.03 9.38
CA ALA A 129 10.84 4.73 10.49
C ALA A 129 9.53 5.51 10.32
N CYS A 130 8.48 4.83 9.84
CA CYS A 130 7.17 5.43 9.62
C CYS A 130 6.26 5.23 10.84
N GLN A 131 5.39 6.22 11.12
CA GLN A 131 4.45 6.15 12.24
C GLN A 131 3.37 5.08 12.02
N ARG A 132 2.92 4.91 10.77
CA ARG A 132 1.97 3.89 10.37
C ARG A 132 2.54 3.04 9.23
N THR A 133 2.16 1.76 9.22
CA THR A 133 2.51 0.81 8.16
C THR A 133 1.24 0.20 7.59
N VAL A 134 1.06 0.36 6.29
CA VAL A 134 -0.16 -0.06 5.58
C VAL A 134 0.22 -0.87 4.34
N THR A 135 -0.52 -1.94 4.10
CA THR A 135 -0.47 -2.70 2.85
C THR A 135 -1.82 -2.63 2.17
N ASP A 136 -1.83 -2.11 0.95
CA ASP A 136 -2.99 -2.04 0.07
C ASP A 136 -3.00 -3.24 -0.86
N VAL A 137 -3.88 -4.20 -0.59
CA VAL A 137 -4.04 -5.40 -1.42
C VAL A 137 -5.16 -5.15 -2.43
N SER A 138 -4.81 -5.07 -3.72
CA SER A 138 -5.80 -5.01 -4.79
C SER A 138 -5.85 -6.30 -5.60
N GLY A 139 -7.05 -6.70 -6.04
CA GLY A 139 -7.27 -7.86 -6.90
C GLY A 139 -8.74 -8.10 -7.20
N ASP A 140 -8.98 -9.01 -8.14
CA ASP A 140 -10.29 -9.36 -8.70
C ASP A 140 -10.78 -10.76 -8.31
N GLY A 141 -9.97 -11.54 -7.58
CA GLY A 141 -10.26 -12.94 -7.31
C GLY A 141 -10.21 -13.34 -5.83
N VAL A 142 -10.77 -14.52 -5.54
CA VAL A 142 -10.65 -15.17 -4.23
C VAL A 142 -9.39 -16.03 -4.18
N GLN A 143 -8.92 -16.31 -2.97
CA GLN A 143 -7.78 -17.22 -2.78
C GLN A 143 -8.04 -18.60 -3.35
N ASN A 144 -7.13 -19.10 -4.19
CA ASN A 144 -7.15 -20.47 -4.69
C ASN A 144 -5.87 -21.28 -4.38
N THR A 145 -4.82 -20.62 -3.87
CA THR A 145 -3.57 -21.27 -3.45
C THR A 145 -2.92 -20.51 -2.27
N GLY A 146 -1.83 -21.04 -1.73
CA GLY A 146 -1.04 -20.39 -0.68
C GLY A 146 -1.62 -20.46 0.73
N PRO A 147 -1.04 -19.70 1.68
CA PRO A 147 -1.48 -19.66 3.07
C PRO A 147 -2.88 -19.01 3.18
N ARG A 148 -3.60 -19.39 4.24
CA ARG A 148 -4.93 -18.80 4.51
C ARG A 148 -4.82 -17.29 4.68
N THR A 149 -5.42 -16.52 3.78
CA THR A 149 -5.36 -15.04 3.76
C THR A 149 -5.75 -14.43 5.11
N ARG A 150 -6.87 -14.89 5.71
CA ARG A 150 -7.32 -14.41 7.02
C ARG A 150 -6.26 -14.57 8.12
N LEU A 151 -5.47 -15.65 8.08
CA LEU A 151 -4.42 -15.87 9.08
C LEU A 151 -3.25 -14.91 8.86
N SER A 152 -2.79 -14.75 7.61
CA SER A 152 -1.74 -13.79 7.25
C SER A 152 -2.12 -12.36 7.64
N SER A 153 -3.38 -11.95 7.33
CA SER A 153 -3.90 -10.63 7.70
C SER A 153 -3.96 -10.43 9.23
N ALA A 154 -4.41 -11.44 9.97
CA ALA A 154 -4.45 -11.37 11.43
C ALA A 154 -3.04 -11.30 12.05
N MET A 155 -2.06 -11.99 11.47
CA MET A 155 -0.66 -11.93 11.92
C MET A 155 -0.05 -10.55 11.66
N ALA A 156 -0.27 -9.96 10.49
CA ALA A 156 0.17 -8.60 10.18
C ALA A 156 -0.49 -7.56 11.11
N ALA A 157 -1.80 -7.68 11.36
CA ALA A 157 -2.52 -6.83 12.31
C ALA A 157 -1.99 -6.97 13.73
N GLY A 158 -1.61 -8.19 14.16
CA GLY A 158 -0.97 -8.46 15.45
C GLY A 158 0.40 -7.76 15.61
N ARG A 159 1.02 -7.34 14.53
CA ARG A 159 2.25 -6.52 14.49
C ARG A 159 1.95 -5.01 14.45
N GLY A 160 0.68 -4.60 14.56
CA GLY A 160 0.25 -3.20 14.47
C GLY A 160 0.15 -2.66 13.04
N GLN A 161 0.25 -3.52 12.03
CA GLN A 161 0.11 -3.14 10.62
C GLN A 161 -1.37 -3.10 10.21
N THR A 162 -1.69 -2.27 9.22
CA THR A 162 -3.03 -2.21 8.62
C THR A 162 -3.00 -2.85 7.24
N ILE A 163 -3.93 -3.75 6.98
CA ILE A 163 -4.16 -4.32 5.66
C ILE A 163 -5.49 -3.77 5.15
N ASN A 164 -5.44 -2.96 4.11
CA ASN A 164 -6.60 -2.49 3.38
C ASN A 164 -6.80 -3.28 2.09
N GLY A 165 -8.03 -3.33 1.60
CA GLY A 165 -8.38 -3.96 0.34
C GLY A 165 -8.83 -2.92 -0.69
N LEU A 166 -8.53 -3.18 -1.97
CA LEU A 166 -9.25 -2.65 -3.12
C LEU A 166 -9.69 -3.84 -3.95
N VAL A 167 -10.97 -4.17 -3.86
CA VAL A 167 -11.54 -5.28 -4.63
C VAL A 167 -12.07 -4.78 -5.97
N ILE A 168 -11.78 -5.53 -7.03
CA ILE A 168 -12.27 -5.26 -8.38
C ILE A 168 -13.35 -6.28 -8.67
N LEU A 169 -14.58 -5.80 -8.94
CA LEU A 169 -15.71 -6.67 -9.25
C LEU A 169 -15.69 -7.08 -10.72
N GLY A 170 -16.33 -8.19 -11.02
CA GLY A 170 -16.53 -8.71 -12.39
C GLY A 170 -16.25 -10.18 -12.54
N ASP A 171 -15.57 -10.80 -11.60
CA ASP A 171 -15.31 -12.24 -11.55
C ASP A 171 -16.43 -13.03 -10.82
N ASP A 172 -16.47 -14.31 -11.08
CA ASP A 172 -17.32 -15.29 -10.39
C ASP A 172 -16.42 -16.39 -9.77
N PRO A 173 -16.47 -16.58 -8.42
CA PRO A 173 -17.34 -15.91 -7.45
C PRO A 173 -16.94 -14.45 -7.18
N ASP A 174 -17.93 -13.61 -6.84
CA ASP A 174 -17.72 -12.23 -6.44
C ASP A 174 -16.72 -12.14 -5.26
N PRO A 175 -15.59 -11.44 -5.43
CA PRO A 175 -14.54 -11.41 -4.42
C PRO A 175 -14.81 -10.45 -3.24
N GLU A 176 -15.87 -9.63 -3.25
CA GLU A 176 -16.08 -8.61 -2.23
C GLU A 176 -16.18 -9.21 -0.82
N ASP A 177 -17.01 -10.23 -0.65
CA ASP A 177 -17.18 -10.90 0.65
C ASP A 177 -15.88 -11.56 1.12
N PHE A 178 -15.10 -12.12 0.20
CA PHE A 178 -13.80 -12.69 0.52
C PHE A 178 -12.85 -11.62 1.05
N TYR A 179 -12.73 -10.48 0.38
CA TYR A 179 -11.87 -9.36 0.81
C TYR A 179 -12.32 -8.82 2.17
N ARG A 180 -13.62 -8.62 2.35
CA ARG A 180 -14.20 -8.08 3.59
C ARG A 180 -13.91 -8.96 4.82
N HIS A 181 -13.90 -10.28 4.64
CA HIS A 181 -13.76 -11.21 5.76
C HIS A 181 -12.37 -11.82 5.92
N ASN A 182 -11.52 -11.75 4.89
CA ASN A 182 -10.23 -12.44 4.90
C ASN A 182 -9.03 -11.52 4.63
N VAL A 183 -9.21 -10.42 3.89
CA VAL A 183 -8.09 -9.54 3.50
C VAL A 183 -7.92 -8.40 4.48
N ILE A 184 -8.96 -7.58 4.71
CA ILE A 184 -8.82 -6.39 5.55
C ILE A 184 -8.62 -6.76 7.02
N ALA A 185 -7.64 -6.13 7.67
CA ALA A 185 -7.33 -6.33 9.08
C ALA A 185 -6.49 -5.18 9.65
N GLY A 186 -6.47 -5.06 10.97
CA GLY A 186 -5.67 -4.05 11.68
C GLY A 186 -6.43 -2.75 11.93
N PRO A 187 -5.76 -1.75 12.54
CA PRO A 187 -6.39 -0.49 12.93
C PRO A 187 -6.93 0.27 11.72
N ASP A 188 -8.17 0.72 11.81
CA ASP A 188 -8.86 1.54 10.79
C ASP A 188 -8.87 0.90 9.38
N SER A 189 -8.73 -0.43 9.30
CA SER A 189 -8.74 -1.14 8.02
C SER A 189 -10.08 -1.00 7.30
N PHE A 190 -10.02 -0.91 5.98
CA PHE A 190 -11.21 -0.75 5.15
C PHE A 190 -11.07 -1.41 3.78
N LEU A 191 -12.22 -1.61 3.16
CA LEU A 191 -12.35 -2.07 1.79
C LEU A 191 -12.85 -0.94 0.91
N GLU A 192 -12.20 -0.73 -0.22
CA GLU A 192 -12.68 0.06 -1.35
C GLU A 192 -13.10 -0.88 -2.48
N VAL A 193 -14.15 -0.51 -3.20
CA VAL A 193 -14.72 -1.33 -4.27
C VAL A 193 -14.62 -0.60 -5.60
N ALA A 194 -13.99 -1.24 -6.58
CA ALA A 194 -14.03 -0.87 -7.97
C ALA A 194 -15.06 -1.75 -8.71
N THR A 195 -15.95 -1.14 -9.48
CA THR A 195 -17.00 -1.87 -10.23
C THR A 195 -16.49 -2.60 -11.47
N GLY A 196 -15.19 -2.59 -11.70
CA GLY A 196 -14.45 -3.19 -12.79
C GLY A 196 -13.09 -2.50 -12.94
N PHE A 197 -12.26 -2.99 -13.85
CA PHE A 197 -10.91 -2.45 -14.05
C PHE A 197 -10.92 -1.00 -14.57
N GLU A 198 -11.91 -0.59 -15.33
CA GLU A 198 -12.07 0.81 -15.79
C GLU A 198 -12.31 1.77 -14.62
N ASP A 199 -12.92 1.29 -13.54
CA ASP A 199 -13.18 2.06 -12.32
C ASP A 199 -12.00 2.10 -11.34
N PHE A 200 -10.95 1.32 -11.59
CA PHE A 200 -9.81 1.17 -10.67
C PHE A 200 -9.17 2.52 -10.32
N GLN A 201 -9.00 3.42 -11.30
CA GLN A 201 -8.42 4.75 -11.05
C GLN A 201 -9.23 5.55 -10.02
N ARG A 202 -10.58 5.57 -10.15
CA ARG A 202 -11.46 6.27 -9.21
C ARG A 202 -11.35 5.64 -7.83
N ALA A 203 -11.50 4.32 -7.75
CA ALA A 203 -11.43 3.59 -6.49
C ALA A 203 -10.08 3.79 -5.78
N MET A 204 -8.97 3.70 -6.50
CA MET A 204 -7.63 3.92 -5.94
C MET A 204 -7.45 5.37 -5.44
N ARG A 205 -7.93 6.37 -6.20
CA ARG A 205 -7.90 7.77 -5.75
C ARG A 205 -8.71 7.95 -4.46
N ASP A 206 -9.93 7.44 -4.42
CA ASP A 206 -10.82 7.60 -3.25
C ASP A 206 -10.24 6.88 -2.03
N LYS A 207 -9.63 5.71 -2.24
CA LYS A 207 -8.88 4.97 -1.23
C LYS A 207 -7.71 5.78 -0.66
N LEU A 208 -6.87 6.35 -1.51
CA LEU A 208 -5.74 7.20 -1.09
C LEU A 208 -6.22 8.43 -0.31
N LEU A 209 -7.29 9.10 -0.76
CA LEU A 209 -7.87 10.25 -0.05
C LEU A 209 -8.48 9.88 1.30
N ARG A 210 -8.89 8.63 1.51
CA ARG A 210 -9.34 8.14 2.82
C ARG A 210 -8.17 7.81 3.74
N GLU A 211 -7.09 7.30 3.20
CA GLU A 211 -5.94 6.80 3.94
C GLU A 211 -4.98 7.90 4.40
N LEU A 212 -4.65 8.84 3.51
CA LEU A 212 -3.70 9.92 3.78
C LEU A 212 -4.17 10.91 4.88
N PRO A 213 -5.44 11.38 4.94
CA PRO A 213 -5.89 12.33 5.95
C PRO A 213 -5.92 11.78 7.37
N SER A 214 -6.06 10.46 7.55
CA SER A 214 -6.05 9.85 8.89
C SER A 214 -4.70 10.04 9.62
N ILE A 215 -3.66 10.48 8.91
CA ILE A 215 -2.32 10.78 9.43
C ILE A 215 -2.24 12.24 9.89
N VAL A 216 -2.88 13.16 9.16
CA VAL A 216 -2.90 14.59 9.51
C VAL A 216 -3.70 14.86 10.78
N ALA A 217 -4.71 14.05 11.06
CA ALA A 217 -5.60 14.22 12.22
C ALA A 217 -5.01 13.71 13.55
N GLN A 218 -3.86 13.02 13.56
CA GLN A 218 -3.22 12.44 14.75
C GLN A 218 -2.06 13.29 15.30
N ASN A 219 -1.72 14.40 14.65
CA ASN A 219 -0.74 15.39 15.09
C ASN A 219 -1.46 16.66 15.58
#